data_5d6f6b55b66ef7398d7148520223b7ac
#
_entry.id   5d6f6b55b66ef7398d7148520223b7ac
#
_cell.length_a   1.000
_cell.length_b   1.000
_cell.length_c   1.000
_cell.angle_alpha   90.00
_cell.angle_beta   90.00
_cell.angle_gamma   90.00
#
_symmetry.space_group_name_H-M   'P 1'
#
loop_
_entity.id
_entity.type
_entity.pdbx_description
1 polymer ?
#
loop_
_entity_poly.entity_id
_entity_poly.type
_entity_poly.pdbx_seq_one_letter_code
_entity_poly.pdbx_strand_id
1 'polypeptide(L)'
;MGWLYMQSLNGHFGPRQYLDAQCTHTRPELTSKVLRSALVAMRVYYAAVEHVRHTTDKRTVFAAVCLVRYNPRDREGYIFGYKDMDESMGPCESECPTPILDLLTPTDSRYAIEWRARCRENAAARRALANKPSPRPGQTIAFDRPLSFSNGRTLDRFEVVANPRSHRTVLFRAADIGGFYRISNVKKHSYRLIDPA
;
A
#
# COMPACT_ATOMS: atom_id res chain seq x y z
N MET A 1 -22.82 3.32 6.87
CA MET A 1 -21.95 3.88 7.94
C MET A 1 -20.51 3.91 7.43
N GLY A 2 -19.72 4.92 7.83
CA GLY A 2 -18.33 5.03 7.43
C GLY A 2 -17.37 4.41 8.46
N TRP A 3 -16.30 5.13 8.75
CA TRP A 3 -15.36 4.75 9.78
C TRP A 3 -15.93 4.92 11.18
N LEU A 4 -15.75 3.91 12.02
CA LEU A 4 -15.92 4.03 13.47
C LEU A 4 -14.61 4.51 14.07
N TYR A 5 -14.57 5.73 14.59
CA TYR A 5 -13.38 6.30 15.22
C TYR A 5 -13.42 6.13 16.73
N MET A 6 -12.25 5.82 17.28
CA MET A 6 -12.05 5.62 18.72
C MET A 6 -10.81 6.42 19.16
N GLN A 7 -10.89 7.03 20.33
CA GLN A 7 -9.79 7.77 20.95
C GLN A 7 -8.82 6.88 21.72
N SER A 8 -9.26 5.66 22.06
CA SER A 8 -8.42 4.69 22.75
C SER A 8 -8.58 3.30 22.15
N LEU A 9 -7.63 2.43 22.38
CA LEU A 9 -7.70 1.02 22.02
C LEU A 9 -8.41 0.16 23.06
N ASN A 10 -9.21 0.75 23.95
CA ASN A 10 -9.96 0.04 25.00
C ASN A 10 -9.08 -0.91 25.82
N GLY A 11 -7.87 -0.46 26.20
CA GLY A 11 -6.92 -1.26 26.96
C GLY A 11 -6.05 -2.22 26.13
N HIS A 12 -6.21 -2.28 24.81
CA HIS A 12 -5.34 -3.08 23.95
C HIS A 12 -4.02 -2.37 23.67
N PHE A 13 -2.92 -3.12 23.60
CA PHE A 13 -1.56 -2.58 23.42
C PHE A 13 -1.25 -2.12 21.99
N GLY A 14 -2.13 -2.37 21.02
CA GLY A 14 -1.90 -1.92 19.65
C GLY A 14 -3.07 -2.25 18.72
N PRO A 15 -3.06 -1.67 17.49
CA PRO A 15 -4.15 -1.82 16.53
C PRO A 15 -4.40 -3.26 16.11
N ARG A 16 -3.37 -4.10 16.05
CA ARG A 16 -3.52 -5.52 15.72
C ARG A 16 -4.29 -6.25 16.80
N GLN A 17 -3.90 -6.08 18.07
CA GLN A 17 -4.59 -6.72 19.19
C GLN A 17 -6.02 -6.25 19.30
N TYR A 18 -6.26 -4.95 19.09
CA TYR A 18 -7.62 -4.42 19.04
C TYR A 18 -8.45 -5.07 17.92
N LEU A 19 -7.90 -5.16 16.70
CA LEU A 19 -8.57 -5.77 15.57
C LEU A 19 -8.89 -7.25 15.84
N ASP A 20 -7.93 -8.00 16.37
CA ASP A 20 -8.09 -9.41 16.74
C ASP A 20 -9.20 -9.56 17.80
N ALA A 21 -9.22 -8.71 18.82
CA ALA A 21 -10.23 -8.73 19.87
C ALA A 21 -11.64 -8.37 19.37
N GLN A 22 -11.74 -7.37 18.48
CA GLN A 22 -13.03 -6.98 17.88
C GLN A 22 -13.56 -8.05 16.92
N CYS A 23 -12.68 -8.73 16.20
CA CYS A 23 -13.04 -9.68 15.16
C CYS A 23 -13.01 -11.15 15.59
N THR A 24 -12.65 -11.45 16.86
CA THR A 24 -12.59 -12.83 17.35
C THR A 24 -13.51 -12.98 18.55
N HIS A 25 -14.67 -13.55 18.32
CA HIS A 25 -15.66 -13.82 19.37
C HIS A 25 -16.57 -14.96 18.99
N THR A 26 -17.15 -15.62 20.01
CA THR A 26 -18.17 -16.64 19.84
C THR A 26 -19.41 -16.22 20.60
N ARG A 27 -20.55 -16.17 19.90
CA ARG A 27 -21.90 -15.93 20.44
C ARG A 27 -22.80 -17.10 20.05
N PRO A 28 -23.95 -17.30 20.67
CA PRO A 28 -24.86 -18.40 20.35
C PRO A 28 -25.20 -18.49 18.86
N GLU A 29 -25.33 -17.34 18.18
CA GLU A 29 -25.73 -17.25 16.78
C GLU A 29 -24.56 -17.08 15.79
N LEU A 30 -23.36 -16.73 16.28
CA LEU A 30 -22.25 -16.32 15.42
C LEU A 30 -20.88 -16.61 16.03
N THR A 31 -20.03 -17.30 15.28
CA THR A 31 -18.58 -17.32 15.54
C THR A 31 -17.88 -16.41 14.55
N SER A 32 -17.01 -15.56 15.06
CA SER A 32 -16.14 -14.67 14.28
C SER A 32 -14.68 -14.92 14.64
N LYS A 33 -13.81 -14.98 13.63
CA LYS A 33 -12.35 -15.10 13.82
C LYS A 33 -11.54 -14.45 12.71
N VAL A 34 -10.36 -13.94 13.06
CA VAL A 34 -9.38 -13.46 12.09
C VAL A 34 -8.66 -14.64 11.45
N LEU A 35 -8.77 -14.79 10.14
CA LEU A 35 -8.05 -15.82 9.37
C LEU A 35 -6.63 -15.36 9.03
N ARG A 36 -6.49 -14.10 8.67
CA ARG A 36 -5.22 -13.48 8.27
C ARG A 36 -5.26 -11.99 8.48
N SER A 37 -4.14 -11.41 8.93
CA SER A 37 -3.97 -9.96 9.03
C SER A 37 -2.61 -9.51 8.51
N ALA A 38 -2.51 -8.24 8.11
CA ALA A 38 -1.27 -7.61 7.67
C ALA A 38 -1.26 -6.12 7.96
N LEU A 39 -0.11 -5.60 8.40
CA LEU A 39 0.16 -4.16 8.52
C LEU A 39 0.72 -3.64 7.21
N VAL A 40 0.15 -2.57 6.68
CA VAL A 40 0.59 -1.90 5.46
C VAL A 40 0.98 -0.46 5.77
N ALA A 41 2.14 -0.04 5.25
CA ALA A 41 2.67 1.30 5.40
C ALA A 41 2.71 1.82 6.85
N MET A 42 2.96 0.93 7.81
CA MET A 42 3.07 1.24 9.25
C MET A 42 1.82 1.87 9.89
N ARG A 43 0.67 1.88 9.21
CA ARG A 43 -0.50 2.62 9.68
C ARG A 43 -1.85 1.97 9.42
N VAL A 44 -1.95 0.99 8.55
CA VAL A 44 -3.22 0.34 8.20
C VAL A 44 -3.10 -1.15 8.39
N TYR A 45 -3.94 -1.70 9.25
CA TYR A 45 -4.12 -3.13 9.39
C TYR A 45 -5.29 -3.58 8.55
N TYR A 46 -5.07 -4.58 7.73
CA TYR A 46 -6.11 -5.31 7.00
C TYR A 46 -6.23 -6.71 7.58
N ALA A 47 -7.46 -7.20 7.70
CA ALA A 47 -7.72 -8.58 8.11
C ALA A 47 -8.81 -9.21 7.26
N ALA A 48 -8.65 -10.50 6.95
CA ALA A 48 -9.75 -11.36 6.52
C ALA A 48 -10.42 -11.92 7.77
N VAL A 49 -11.68 -11.62 7.96
CA VAL A 49 -12.48 -12.04 9.11
C VAL A 49 -13.55 -13.00 8.64
N GLU A 50 -13.59 -14.17 9.25
CA GLU A 50 -14.61 -15.19 9.00
C GLU A 50 -15.75 -15.06 9.98
N HIS A 51 -16.97 -15.05 9.47
CA HIS A 51 -18.21 -15.19 10.21
C HIS A 51 -18.87 -16.53 9.85
N VAL A 52 -19.18 -17.32 10.88
CA VAL A 52 -19.97 -18.54 10.76
C VAL A 52 -21.26 -18.35 11.54
N ARG A 53 -22.39 -18.26 10.83
CA ARG A 53 -23.72 -18.17 11.43
C ARG A 53 -24.23 -19.57 11.77
N HIS A 54 -24.40 -19.87 13.06
CA HIS A 54 -24.84 -21.20 13.53
C HIS A 54 -26.26 -21.56 13.11
N THR A 55 -27.14 -20.56 12.95
CA THR A 55 -28.54 -20.77 12.55
C THR A 55 -28.70 -21.21 11.09
N THR A 56 -27.77 -20.88 10.21
CA THR A 56 -27.85 -21.17 8.77
C THR A 56 -26.65 -21.91 8.24
N ASP A 57 -25.67 -22.20 9.09
CA ASP A 57 -24.34 -22.72 8.74
C ASP A 57 -23.63 -21.90 7.62
N LYS A 58 -24.09 -20.66 7.46
CA LYS A 58 -23.55 -19.77 6.45
C LYS A 58 -22.20 -19.23 6.88
N ARG A 59 -21.19 -19.48 6.07
CA ARG A 59 -19.82 -18.96 6.22
C ARG A 59 -19.56 -17.81 5.28
N THR A 60 -19.10 -16.68 5.79
CA THR A 60 -18.70 -15.50 5.01
C THR A 60 -17.35 -15.00 5.50
N VAL A 61 -16.53 -14.51 4.59
CA VAL A 61 -15.24 -13.88 4.90
C VAL A 61 -15.24 -12.48 4.30
N PHE A 62 -15.06 -11.49 5.13
CA PHE A 62 -15.02 -10.07 4.75
C PHE A 62 -13.69 -9.42 5.15
N ALA A 63 -13.43 -8.22 4.63
CA ALA A 63 -12.25 -7.44 4.99
C ALA A 63 -12.58 -6.47 6.12
N ALA A 64 -11.89 -6.60 7.25
CA ALA A 64 -11.84 -5.59 8.30
C ALA A 64 -10.58 -4.73 8.16
N VAL A 65 -10.70 -3.45 8.47
CA VAL A 65 -9.60 -2.49 8.39
C VAL A 65 -9.51 -1.71 9.69
N CYS A 66 -8.31 -1.64 10.25
CA CYS A 66 -8.00 -0.76 11.38
C CYS A 66 -6.93 0.24 10.96
N LEU A 67 -7.27 1.53 11.02
CA LEU A 67 -6.40 2.63 10.68
C LEU A 67 -5.87 3.29 11.94
N VAL A 68 -4.58 3.60 11.96
CA VAL A 68 -3.94 4.40 13.00
C VAL A 68 -3.58 5.76 12.41
N ARG A 69 -4.08 6.84 13.00
CA ARG A 69 -3.73 8.22 12.62
C ARG A 69 -3.20 8.96 13.83
N TYR A 70 -2.12 9.69 13.64
CA TYR A 70 -1.65 10.66 14.62
C TYR A 70 -2.55 11.90 14.61
N ASN A 71 -3.04 12.29 15.79
CA ASN A 71 -3.80 13.53 15.99
C ASN A 71 -3.00 14.48 16.90
N PRO A 72 -2.37 15.52 16.35
CA PRO A 72 -1.56 16.45 17.17
C PRO A 72 -2.38 17.28 18.14
N ARG A 73 -3.72 17.29 18.04
CA ARG A 73 -4.61 18.04 18.92
C ARG A 73 -5.04 17.25 20.16
N ASP A 74 -4.69 15.97 20.22
CA ASP A 74 -5.05 15.09 21.32
C ASP A 74 -3.83 14.79 22.18
N ARG A 75 -4.00 14.77 23.53
CA ARG A 75 -2.91 14.43 24.46
C ARG A 75 -2.35 13.03 24.24
N GLU A 76 -3.18 12.08 23.79
CA GLU A 76 -2.76 10.72 23.46
C GLU A 76 -2.21 10.60 22.04
N GLY A 77 -2.36 11.63 21.21
CA GLY A 77 -1.73 11.73 19.90
C GLY A 77 -2.22 10.78 18.83
N TYR A 78 -3.16 9.87 19.11
CA TYR A 78 -3.60 8.86 18.16
C TYR A 78 -5.12 8.73 18.08
N ILE A 79 -5.62 8.56 16.86
CA ILE A 79 -7.00 8.17 16.56
C ILE A 79 -6.96 6.83 15.87
N PHE A 80 -7.83 5.93 16.32
CA PHE A 80 -8.02 4.61 15.72
C PHE A 80 -9.33 4.60 14.94
N GLY A 81 -9.30 4.10 13.72
CA GLY A 81 -10.50 3.90 12.90
C GLY A 81 -10.68 2.43 12.60
N TYR A 82 -11.89 1.92 12.82
CA TYR A 82 -12.30 0.57 12.41
C TYR A 82 -13.35 0.64 11.32
N LYS A 83 -13.31 -0.32 10.41
CA LYS A 83 -14.26 -0.43 9.32
C LYS A 83 -14.37 -1.87 8.83
N ASP A 84 -15.62 -2.32 8.64
CA ASP A 84 -15.95 -3.47 7.82
C ASP A 84 -16.15 -3.00 6.36
N MET A 85 -15.44 -3.61 5.43
CA MET A 85 -15.46 -3.16 4.04
C MET A 85 -16.68 -3.62 3.25
N ASP A 86 -17.42 -4.64 3.73
CA ASP A 86 -18.62 -5.12 3.07
C ASP A 86 -19.89 -4.40 3.56
N GLU A 87 -19.89 -3.97 4.83
CA GLU A 87 -21.06 -3.31 5.45
C GLU A 87 -20.97 -1.79 5.48
N SER A 88 -19.77 -1.22 5.39
CA SER A 88 -19.60 0.21 5.51
C SER A 88 -18.99 0.85 4.27
N MET A 89 -19.56 1.99 3.88
CA MET A 89 -19.07 2.85 2.81
C MET A 89 -18.11 3.91 3.35
N GLY A 90 -17.45 4.61 2.46
CA GLY A 90 -16.51 5.67 2.77
C GLY A 90 -15.07 5.34 2.33
N PRO A 91 -14.23 6.36 2.16
CA PRO A 91 -12.91 6.18 1.59
C PRO A 91 -12.02 5.29 2.45
N CYS A 92 -11.31 4.38 1.79
CA CYS A 92 -10.27 3.54 2.38
C CYS A 92 -9.13 3.40 1.38
N GLU A 93 -7.89 3.38 1.87
CA GLU A 93 -6.74 3.11 1.03
C GLU A 93 -6.90 1.75 0.34
N SER A 94 -6.62 1.73 -0.98
CA SER A 94 -6.73 0.51 -1.78
C SER A 94 -5.39 -0.23 -1.82
N GLU A 95 -4.91 -0.62 -0.63
CA GLU A 95 -3.59 -1.24 -0.43
C GLU A 95 -3.67 -2.64 0.22
N CYS A 96 -4.88 -3.19 0.37
CA CYS A 96 -5.09 -4.50 0.96
C CYS A 96 -4.26 -5.57 0.21
N PRO A 97 -3.48 -6.38 0.94
CA PRO A 97 -2.66 -7.43 0.33
C PRO A 97 -3.50 -8.50 -0.37
N THR A 98 -3.04 -8.92 -1.55
CA THR A 98 -3.68 -9.99 -2.33
C THR A 98 -4.01 -11.24 -1.51
N PRO A 99 -3.12 -11.76 -0.64
CA PRO A 99 -3.44 -12.95 0.17
C PRO A 99 -4.57 -12.78 1.18
N ILE A 100 -4.97 -11.54 1.51
CA ILE A 100 -6.19 -11.26 2.28
C ILE A 100 -7.39 -11.22 1.34
N LEU A 101 -7.27 -10.50 0.20
CA LEU A 101 -8.33 -10.40 -0.80
C LEU A 101 -8.79 -11.76 -1.36
N ASP A 102 -7.88 -12.72 -1.45
CA ASP A 102 -8.15 -14.05 -1.99
C ASP A 102 -8.94 -14.95 -1.02
N LEU A 103 -9.02 -14.58 0.25
CA LEU A 103 -9.84 -15.27 1.26
C LEU A 103 -11.28 -14.76 1.31
N LEU A 104 -11.57 -13.56 0.74
CA LEU A 104 -12.86 -12.91 0.88
C LEU A 104 -13.92 -13.61 0.03
N THR A 105 -15.09 -13.84 0.63
CA THR A 105 -16.25 -14.34 -0.11
C THR A 105 -16.75 -13.30 -1.14
N PRO A 106 -17.40 -13.71 -2.23
CA PRO A 106 -18.11 -12.79 -3.11
C PRO A 106 -19.10 -11.92 -2.34
N THR A 107 -19.30 -10.69 -2.79
CA THR A 107 -20.22 -9.71 -2.18
C THR A 107 -20.97 -8.96 -3.27
N ASP A 108 -22.20 -8.51 -2.97
CA ASP A 108 -23.01 -7.65 -3.85
C ASP A 108 -22.75 -6.16 -3.59
N SER A 109 -21.98 -5.84 -2.58
CA SER A 109 -21.62 -4.45 -2.26
C SER A 109 -20.76 -3.86 -3.37
N ARG A 110 -21.34 -2.98 -4.18
CA ARG A 110 -20.64 -2.27 -5.27
C ARG A 110 -19.36 -1.61 -4.78
N TYR A 111 -19.42 -0.97 -3.62
CA TYR A 111 -18.25 -0.32 -3.02
C TYR A 111 -17.13 -1.31 -2.73
N ALA A 112 -17.44 -2.46 -2.11
CA ALA A 112 -16.45 -3.48 -1.79
C ALA A 112 -15.86 -4.12 -3.05
N ILE A 113 -16.68 -4.37 -4.08
CA ILE A 113 -16.23 -4.89 -5.38
C ILE A 113 -15.21 -3.93 -6.01
N GLU A 114 -15.55 -2.64 -6.13
CA GLU A 114 -14.69 -1.62 -6.71
C GLU A 114 -13.40 -1.43 -5.89
N TRP A 115 -13.50 -1.45 -4.56
CA TRP A 115 -12.33 -1.35 -3.70
C TRP A 115 -11.39 -2.56 -3.84
N ARG A 116 -11.94 -3.79 -3.87
CA ARG A 116 -11.16 -5.03 -4.07
C ARG A 116 -10.45 -5.02 -5.43
N ALA A 117 -11.12 -4.55 -6.48
CA ALA A 117 -10.53 -4.39 -7.82
C ALA A 117 -9.34 -3.42 -7.78
N ARG A 118 -9.54 -2.22 -7.23
CA ARG A 118 -8.45 -1.22 -7.07
C ARG A 118 -7.27 -1.74 -6.24
N CYS A 119 -7.53 -2.52 -5.19
CA CYS A 119 -6.45 -3.14 -4.42
C CYS A 119 -5.59 -4.09 -5.27
N ARG A 120 -6.22 -4.90 -6.13
CA ARG A 120 -5.50 -5.82 -7.03
C ARG A 120 -4.72 -5.06 -8.11
N GLU A 121 -5.31 -4.04 -8.71
CA GLU A 121 -4.64 -3.17 -9.68
C GLU A 121 -3.42 -2.48 -9.08
N ASN A 122 -3.55 -1.90 -7.89
CA ASN A 122 -2.44 -1.27 -7.18
C ASN A 122 -1.34 -2.28 -6.81
N ALA A 123 -1.71 -3.50 -6.41
CA ALA A 123 -0.76 -4.56 -6.14
C ALA A 123 0.01 -4.99 -7.40
N ALA A 124 -0.69 -5.12 -8.54
CA ALA A 124 -0.09 -5.42 -9.84
C ALA A 124 0.86 -4.30 -10.30
N ALA A 125 0.44 -3.04 -10.19
CA ALA A 125 1.26 -1.88 -10.52
C ALA A 125 2.53 -1.80 -9.66
N ARG A 126 2.43 -2.03 -8.35
CA ARG A 126 3.60 -2.09 -7.45
C ARG A 126 4.56 -3.22 -7.83
N ARG A 127 4.02 -4.39 -8.18
CA ARG A 127 4.83 -5.55 -8.63
C ARG A 127 5.53 -5.25 -9.95
N ALA A 128 4.83 -4.69 -10.93
CA ALA A 128 5.41 -4.28 -12.20
C ALA A 128 6.54 -3.26 -11.99
N LEU A 129 6.32 -2.27 -11.12
CA LEU A 129 7.34 -1.27 -10.76
C LEU A 129 8.55 -1.89 -10.05
N ALA A 130 8.33 -2.85 -9.15
CA ALA A 130 9.41 -3.55 -8.45
C ALA A 130 10.28 -4.36 -9.44
N ASN A 131 9.63 -5.02 -10.41
CA ASN A 131 10.29 -5.84 -11.42
C ASN A 131 10.97 -5.03 -12.53
N LYS A 132 10.69 -3.73 -12.64
CA LYS A 132 11.33 -2.88 -13.64
C LYS A 132 12.85 -2.84 -13.42
N PRO A 133 13.67 -3.05 -14.45
CA PRO A 133 15.13 -3.02 -14.34
C PRO A 133 15.62 -1.71 -13.70
N SER A 134 16.53 -1.81 -12.73
CA SER A 134 17.16 -0.63 -12.14
C SER A 134 18.38 -0.23 -12.99
N PRO A 135 18.59 1.08 -13.24
CA PRO A 135 19.79 1.55 -13.90
C PRO A 135 21.07 1.15 -13.14
N ARG A 136 22.10 0.72 -13.86
CA ARG A 136 23.41 0.34 -13.32
C ARG A 136 24.50 1.25 -13.86
N PRO A 137 25.57 1.51 -13.09
CA PRO A 137 26.70 2.28 -13.59
C PRO A 137 27.26 1.70 -14.91
N GLY A 138 27.60 2.58 -15.84
CA GLY A 138 28.05 2.24 -17.19
C GLY A 138 26.95 2.20 -18.25
N GLN A 139 25.66 2.08 -17.84
CA GLN A 139 24.54 2.11 -18.78
C GLN A 139 24.18 3.56 -19.16
N THR A 140 23.53 3.72 -20.30
CA THR A 140 22.82 4.94 -20.67
C THR A 140 21.33 4.72 -20.43
N ILE A 141 20.67 5.69 -19.77
CA ILE A 141 19.22 5.74 -19.62
C ILE A 141 18.63 6.81 -20.53
N ALA A 142 17.60 6.45 -21.29
CA ALA A 142 16.84 7.39 -22.10
C ALA A 142 15.37 7.37 -21.64
N PHE A 143 14.87 8.53 -21.25
CA PHE A 143 13.48 8.71 -20.83
C PHE A 143 12.58 8.99 -22.04
N ASP A 144 11.38 8.38 -22.06
CA ASP A 144 10.41 8.62 -23.15
C ASP A 144 9.85 10.05 -23.12
N ARG A 145 9.89 10.69 -21.98
CA ARG A 145 9.55 12.11 -21.80
C ARG A 145 10.69 12.82 -21.10
N PRO A 146 11.15 13.96 -21.61
CA PRO A 146 12.21 14.72 -20.97
C PRO A 146 11.84 15.13 -19.53
N LEU A 147 12.82 15.12 -18.65
CA LEU A 147 12.69 15.51 -17.26
C LEU A 147 13.13 16.95 -17.08
N SER A 148 12.29 17.76 -16.44
CA SER A 148 12.62 19.15 -16.09
C SER A 148 13.27 19.23 -14.70
N PHE A 149 14.32 20.00 -14.58
CA PHE A 149 15.11 20.19 -13.36
C PHE A 149 14.99 21.62 -12.84
N SER A 150 15.27 21.81 -11.56
CA SER A 150 15.21 23.11 -10.89
C SER A 150 16.14 24.18 -11.45
N ASN A 151 17.16 23.79 -12.19
CA ASN A 151 18.05 24.72 -12.91
C ASN A 151 17.50 25.15 -14.28
N GLY A 152 16.23 24.90 -14.59
CA GLY A 152 15.57 25.25 -15.86
C GLY A 152 15.87 24.33 -17.01
N ARG A 153 16.69 23.32 -16.84
CA ARG A 153 17.06 22.39 -17.95
C ARG A 153 16.03 21.29 -18.07
N THR A 154 15.84 20.84 -19.32
CA THR A 154 14.97 19.70 -19.64
C THR A 154 15.80 18.70 -20.45
N LEU A 155 15.94 17.47 -19.94
CA LEU A 155 16.87 16.46 -20.45
C LEU A 155 16.18 15.09 -20.44
N ASP A 156 16.50 14.25 -21.40
CA ASP A 156 15.91 12.91 -21.55
C ASP A 156 16.94 11.77 -21.53
N ARG A 157 18.25 12.09 -21.68
CA ARG A 157 19.31 11.07 -21.74
C ARG A 157 20.41 11.33 -20.75
N PHE A 158 20.83 10.27 -20.07
CA PHE A 158 21.87 10.34 -19.06
C PHE A 158 22.72 9.07 -19.07
N GLU A 159 24.01 9.24 -18.83
CA GLU A 159 24.87 8.16 -18.41
C GLU A 159 24.68 7.87 -16.92
N VAL A 160 24.54 6.61 -16.58
CA VAL A 160 24.40 6.17 -15.18
C VAL A 160 25.82 5.98 -14.61
N VAL A 161 26.13 6.69 -13.55
CA VAL A 161 27.45 6.61 -12.91
C VAL A 161 27.33 6.19 -11.45
N ALA A 162 28.38 5.56 -10.94
CA ALA A 162 28.45 5.20 -9.52
C ALA A 162 28.40 6.45 -8.64
N ASN A 163 27.66 6.39 -7.55
CA ASN A 163 27.65 7.45 -6.56
C ASN A 163 28.81 7.22 -5.57
N PRO A 164 29.85 8.09 -5.55
CA PRO A 164 31.01 7.89 -4.68
C PRO A 164 30.66 7.96 -3.18
N ARG A 165 29.50 8.55 -2.84
CA ARG A 165 29.03 8.70 -1.47
C ARG A 165 28.07 7.59 -1.02
N SER A 166 27.66 6.68 -1.90
CA SER A 166 26.69 5.64 -1.57
C SER A 166 26.68 4.52 -2.60
N HIS A 167 26.97 3.30 -2.15
CA HIS A 167 26.86 2.10 -3.01
C HIS A 167 25.40 1.69 -3.33
N ARG A 168 24.42 2.33 -2.68
CA ARG A 168 22.98 2.00 -2.86
C ARG A 168 22.29 2.89 -3.88
N THR A 169 22.93 3.96 -4.34
CA THR A 169 22.34 4.93 -5.26
C THR A 169 23.26 5.18 -6.42
N VAL A 170 22.69 5.55 -7.56
CA VAL A 170 23.43 6.01 -8.74
C VAL A 170 23.24 7.50 -8.94
N LEU A 171 24.12 8.12 -9.69
CA LEU A 171 23.98 9.47 -10.21
C LEU A 171 23.77 9.40 -11.72
N PHE A 172 23.19 10.44 -12.27
CA PHE A 172 22.88 10.56 -13.68
C PHE A 172 23.68 11.72 -14.24
N ARG A 173 24.62 11.43 -15.14
CA ARG A 173 25.43 12.44 -15.85
C ARG A 173 24.74 12.76 -17.16
N ALA A 174 24.42 14.03 -17.40
CA ALA A 174 23.88 14.44 -18.68
C ALA A 174 24.94 14.26 -19.80
N ALA A 175 24.61 13.54 -20.86
CA ALA A 175 25.54 13.13 -21.89
C ALA A 175 26.11 14.35 -22.65
N ASP A 176 25.26 15.35 -22.94
CA ASP A 176 25.56 16.43 -23.85
C ASP A 176 26.20 17.66 -23.19
N ILE A 177 25.96 17.88 -21.91
CA ILE A 177 26.30 19.14 -21.23
C ILE A 177 27.09 18.97 -19.93
N GLY A 178 27.37 17.72 -19.56
CA GLY A 178 27.98 17.43 -18.27
C GLY A 178 27.06 17.78 -17.08
N GLY A 179 27.53 17.55 -15.90
CA GLY A 179 26.78 17.78 -14.67
C GLY A 179 26.05 16.53 -14.19
N PHE A 180 25.91 16.47 -12.88
CA PHE A 180 25.28 15.32 -12.20
C PHE A 180 23.90 15.67 -11.69
N TYR A 181 22.96 14.77 -11.89
CA TYR A 181 21.57 14.90 -11.51
C TYR A 181 21.16 13.76 -10.57
N ARG A 182 20.26 14.06 -9.66
CA ARG A 182 19.55 13.05 -8.87
C ARG A 182 18.15 12.91 -9.42
N ILE A 183 17.78 11.70 -9.82
CA ILE A 183 16.43 11.40 -10.29
C ILE A 183 15.78 10.50 -9.24
N SER A 184 14.88 11.10 -8.47
CA SER A 184 14.12 10.35 -7.45
C SER A 184 13.11 9.44 -8.11
N ASN A 185 12.93 8.24 -7.54
CA ASN A 185 11.92 7.29 -8.03
C ASN A 185 12.02 6.99 -9.52
N VAL A 186 13.24 6.83 -10.05
CA VAL A 186 13.51 6.61 -11.48
C VAL A 186 12.60 5.57 -12.11
N LYS A 187 12.27 4.48 -11.41
CA LYS A 187 11.37 3.43 -11.89
C LYS A 187 9.94 3.90 -12.19
N LYS A 188 9.49 5.03 -11.65
CA LYS A 188 8.16 5.60 -11.96
C LYS A 188 8.08 6.26 -13.32
N HIS A 189 9.22 6.61 -13.91
CA HIS A 189 9.28 7.18 -15.26
C HIS A 189 9.34 6.05 -16.30
N SER A 190 8.84 6.31 -17.49
CA SER A 190 9.05 5.44 -18.65
C SER A 190 10.44 5.69 -19.20
N TYR A 191 11.25 4.64 -19.36
CA TYR A 191 12.62 4.72 -19.86
C TYR A 191 13.07 3.39 -20.45
N ARG A 192 14.10 3.45 -21.25
CA ARG A 192 14.90 2.32 -21.74
C ARG A 192 16.34 2.43 -21.26
N LEU A 193 16.93 1.27 -20.97
CA LEU A 193 18.36 1.15 -20.66
C LEU A 193 19.09 0.74 -21.94
N ILE A 194 20.24 1.34 -22.17
CA ILE A 194 21.14 1.08 -23.29
C ILE A 194 22.44 0.63 -22.66
N ASP A 195 22.85 -0.59 -22.93
CA ASP A 195 24.12 -1.12 -22.44
C ASP A 195 25.26 -0.46 -23.17
N PRO A 196 26.42 -0.30 -22.53
CA PRO A 196 27.61 0.17 -23.23
C PRO A 196 27.99 -0.81 -24.36
N ALA A 197 28.41 -0.26 -25.51
CA ALA A 197 28.89 -1.05 -26.63
C ALA A 197 30.20 -1.75 -26.28
#